data_e1729ea89898d9658f7d9bc999ee8855
#
_entry.id   e1729ea89898d9658f7d9bc999ee8855
#
_cell.length_a   1.000
_cell.length_b   1.000
_cell.length_c   1.000
_cell.angle_alpha   90.00
_cell.angle_beta   90.00
_cell.angle_gamma   90.00
#
_symmetry.space_group_name_H-M   'P 1'
#
loop_
_entity.id
_entity.type
_entity.pdbx_description
1 polymer ?
#
loop_
_entity_poly.entity_id
_entity_poly.type
_entity_poly.pdbx_seq_one_letter_code
_entity_poly.pdbx_strand_id
1 'polypeptide(L)'
;LAGSLFRLSGDLLLFYAFGMVAIKFVIDGVQMLRARSLFKECRLSIHYWFGRRDYYSVLAYSGWQLWSGLGAILSNQGLGILINIFTGSTRANAGYGIAGQVNSAVSGIGTGVYQSAVSEIFRLEGAGERQAMLRLSLRTSKFIVLLSLVWLLPLCIEMEAVLTLWLENVPEHAIGFCRVILATYALNGLIMGYGAAVGAYGKVASYQSVQGSLLVLTFPLAWLAFKLGASPVEALFS
;
A
#
# COMPACT_ATOMS: atom_id res chain seq x y z
N LEU A 1 -11.88 -22.90 10.65
CA LEU A 1 -10.47 -23.14 11.07
C LEU A 1 -10.21 -22.65 12.50
N ALA A 2 -10.62 -21.39 12.86
CA ALA A 2 -10.41 -20.87 14.22
C ALA A 2 -11.09 -21.72 15.32
N GLY A 3 -12.28 -22.26 15.06
CA GLY A 3 -13.04 -23.06 16.04
C GLY A 3 -12.49 -24.46 16.29
N SER A 4 -11.75 -25.05 15.35
CA SER A 4 -11.15 -26.38 15.51
C SER A 4 -9.80 -26.35 16.25
N LEU A 5 -9.15 -25.19 16.31
CA LEU A 5 -7.84 -24.97 16.94
C LEU A 5 -7.94 -24.93 18.49
N PHE A 6 -9.12 -24.63 19.04
CA PHE A 6 -9.35 -24.56 20.50
C PHE A 6 -9.25 -25.93 21.20
N ARG A 7 -9.18 -27.04 20.48
CA ARG A 7 -9.14 -28.40 21.06
C ARG A 7 -7.77 -29.06 21.05
N LEU A 8 -6.75 -28.45 20.47
CA LEU A 8 -5.40 -29.00 20.41
C LEU A 8 -4.51 -28.34 21.47
N SER A 9 -4.09 -29.15 22.46
CA SER A 9 -3.09 -28.80 23.48
C SER A 9 -1.69 -28.70 22.83
N GLY A 10 -1.43 -27.58 22.18
CA GLY A 10 -0.16 -27.26 21.55
C GLY A 10 -0.08 -25.76 21.30
N ASP A 11 1.04 -25.28 20.79
CA ASP A 11 1.25 -23.87 20.51
C ASP A 11 0.29 -23.40 19.39
N LEU A 12 -0.89 -22.90 19.81
CA LEU A 12 -2.02 -22.52 18.94
C LEU A 12 -1.59 -21.58 17.81
N LEU A 13 -0.61 -20.72 18.10
CA LEU A 13 -0.05 -19.77 17.14
C LEU A 13 0.75 -20.47 16.03
N LEU A 14 1.52 -21.48 16.37
CA LEU A 14 2.27 -22.28 15.39
C LEU A 14 1.32 -23.05 14.48
N PHE A 15 0.30 -23.71 15.02
CA PHE A 15 -0.70 -24.41 14.20
C PHE A 15 -1.45 -23.47 13.27
N TYR A 16 -1.82 -22.27 13.74
CA TYR A 16 -2.44 -21.25 12.90
C TYR A 16 -1.51 -20.80 11.78
N ALA A 17 -0.24 -20.51 12.11
CA ALA A 17 0.76 -20.10 11.14
C ALA A 17 1.01 -21.15 10.06
N PHE A 18 1.21 -22.42 10.45
CA PHE A 18 1.34 -23.54 9.52
C PHE A 18 0.10 -23.75 8.65
N GLY A 19 -1.08 -23.64 9.24
CA GLY A 19 -2.35 -23.72 8.51
C GLY A 19 -2.48 -22.65 7.44
N MET A 20 -2.15 -21.40 7.76
CA MET A 20 -2.16 -20.30 6.80
C MET A 20 -1.15 -20.50 5.66
N VAL A 21 0.06 -20.94 6.00
CA VAL A 21 1.09 -21.24 5.01
C VAL A 21 0.66 -22.40 4.10
N ALA A 22 0.12 -23.48 4.65
CA ALA A 22 -0.38 -24.62 3.86
C ALA A 22 -1.50 -24.23 2.90
N ILE A 23 -2.49 -23.46 3.37
CA ILE A 23 -3.58 -22.93 2.53
C ILE A 23 -3.02 -22.07 1.39
N LYS A 24 -2.07 -21.20 1.70
CA LYS A 24 -1.42 -20.35 0.70
C LYS A 24 -0.72 -21.18 -0.37
N PHE A 25 0.07 -22.19 0.02
CA PHE A 25 0.72 -23.11 -0.91
C PHE A 25 -0.27 -23.86 -1.79
N VAL A 26 -1.40 -24.32 -1.25
CA VAL A 26 -2.44 -24.99 -2.03
C VAL A 26 -3.04 -24.06 -3.06
N ILE A 27 -3.39 -22.82 -2.64
CA ILE A 27 -3.97 -21.81 -3.54
C ILE A 27 -2.99 -21.47 -4.68
N ASP A 28 -1.73 -21.19 -4.34
CA ASP A 28 -0.69 -20.84 -5.32
C ASP A 28 -0.37 -22.03 -6.24
N GLY A 29 -0.38 -23.24 -5.71
CA GLY A 29 -0.21 -24.48 -6.48
C GLY A 29 -1.33 -24.70 -7.50
N VAL A 30 -2.58 -24.52 -7.09
CA VAL A 30 -3.75 -24.63 -7.99
C VAL A 30 -3.69 -23.53 -9.07
N GLN A 31 -3.34 -22.29 -8.72
CA GLN A 31 -3.19 -21.22 -9.69
C GLN A 31 -2.08 -21.51 -10.70
N MET A 32 -0.93 -22.03 -10.24
CA MET A 32 0.20 -22.39 -11.09
C MET A 32 -0.17 -23.55 -12.06
N LEU A 33 -0.87 -24.56 -11.58
CA LEU A 33 -1.34 -25.66 -12.43
C LEU A 33 -2.31 -25.16 -13.49
N ARG A 34 -3.24 -24.29 -13.11
CA ARG A 34 -4.22 -23.69 -14.02
C ARG A 34 -3.56 -22.77 -15.04
N ALA A 35 -2.58 -21.96 -14.63
CA ALA A 35 -1.80 -21.13 -15.55
C ALA A 35 -1.03 -21.98 -16.57
N ARG A 36 -0.40 -23.08 -16.15
CA ARG A 36 0.28 -24.02 -17.05
C ARG A 36 -0.63 -24.72 -18.05
N SER A 37 -1.90 -24.97 -17.67
CA SER A 37 -2.87 -25.59 -18.57
C SER A 37 -3.44 -24.62 -19.61
N LEU A 38 -3.57 -23.35 -19.24
CA LEU A 38 -4.16 -22.31 -20.10
C LEU A 38 -3.12 -21.62 -21.01
N PHE A 39 -1.89 -21.45 -20.53
CA PHE A 39 -0.84 -20.70 -21.23
C PHE A 39 0.40 -21.58 -21.48
N LYS A 40 0.72 -21.79 -22.76
CA LYS A 40 1.91 -22.59 -23.17
C LYS A 40 3.22 -21.94 -22.74
N GLU A 41 3.23 -20.61 -22.58
CA GLU A 41 4.37 -19.79 -22.17
C GLU A 41 4.72 -19.98 -20.68
N CYS A 42 3.79 -20.43 -19.86
CA CYS A 42 4.00 -20.67 -18.41
C CYS A 42 4.76 -21.97 -18.12
N ARG A 43 5.50 -22.53 -19.11
CA ARG A 43 6.37 -23.69 -18.89
C ARG A 43 7.73 -23.23 -18.38
N LEU A 44 8.13 -23.73 -17.22
CA LEU A 44 9.47 -23.54 -16.68
C LEU A 44 10.48 -24.21 -17.64
N SER A 45 11.25 -23.42 -18.35
CA SER A 45 12.33 -23.88 -19.20
C SER A 45 13.66 -23.33 -18.67
N ILE A 46 14.54 -24.22 -18.26
CA ILE A 46 15.86 -23.89 -17.72
C ILE A 46 16.72 -23.18 -18.79
N HIS A 47 16.42 -23.41 -20.07
CA HIS A 47 17.15 -22.81 -21.18
C HIS A 47 17.06 -21.27 -21.21
N TYR A 48 15.96 -20.69 -20.76
CA TYR A 48 15.77 -19.24 -20.67
C TYR A 48 16.41 -18.59 -19.43
N TRP A 49 16.93 -19.40 -18.49
CA TRP A 49 17.54 -18.89 -17.25
C TRP A 49 18.91 -18.23 -17.44
N PHE A 50 19.52 -18.32 -18.61
CA PHE A 50 20.90 -17.85 -18.85
C PHE A 50 21.04 -16.66 -19.79
N GLY A 51 19.95 -15.97 -20.15
CA GLY A 51 19.97 -14.76 -20.98
C GLY A 51 20.47 -13.54 -20.21
N ARG A 52 21.76 -13.25 -20.18
CA ARG A 52 22.38 -12.15 -19.42
C ARG A 52 21.73 -10.78 -19.62
N ARG A 53 21.25 -10.47 -20.82
CA ARG A 53 20.71 -9.16 -21.19
C ARG A 53 19.34 -8.91 -20.55
N ASP A 54 18.52 -9.94 -20.46
CA ASP A 54 17.16 -9.84 -19.91
C ASP A 54 17.20 -9.73 -18.39
N TYR A 55 18.15 -10.41 -17.73
CA TYR A 55 18.36 -10.30 -16.29
C TYR A 55 18.73 -8.88 -15.84
N TYR A 56 19.56 -8.17 -16.59
CA TYR A 56 19.96 -6.83 -16.21
C TYR A 56 18.78 -5.84 -16.24
N SER A 57 17.91 -5.94 -17.24
CA SER A 57 16.70 -5.10 -17.32
C SER A 57 15.70 -5.41 -16.20
N VAL A 58 15.50 -6.70 -15.90
CA VAL A 58 14.63 -7.13 -14.80
C VAL A 58 15.19 -6.73 -13.44
N LEU A 59 16.49 -6.91 -13.21
CA LEU A 59 17.15 -6.50 -11.97
C LEU A 59 17.13 -4.98 -11.78
N ALA A 60 17.36 -4.21 -12.83
CA ALA A 60 17.29 -2.75 -12.78
C ALA A 60 15.86 -2.29 -12.45
N TYR A 61 14.85 -2.87 -13.10
CA TYR A 61 13.45 -2.58 -12.79
C TYR A 61 13.10 -2.94 -11.34
N SER A 62 13.45 -4.15 -10.93
CA SER A 62 13.18 -4.64 -9.56
C SER A 62 13.93 -3.84 -8.51
N GLY A 63 15.15 -3.40 -8.80
CA GLY A 63 15.95 -2.55 -7.90
C GLY A 63 15.27 -1.20 -7.62
N TRP A 64 14.71 -0.56 -8.63
CA TRP A 64 13.98 0.69 -8.46
C TRP A 64 12.66 0.48 -7.70
N GLN A 65 11.96 -0.63 -7.93
CA GLN A 65 10.77 -0.99 -7.17
C GLN A 65 11.09 -1.27 -5.70
N LEU A 66 12.20 -1.96 -5.43
CA LEU A 66 12.68 -2.19 -4.06
C LEU A 66 13.04 -0.87 -3.37
N TRP A 67 13.70 0.06 -4.06
CA TRP A 67 14.02 1.37 -3.50
C TRP A 67 12.78 2.13 -3.05
N SER A 68 11.78 2.23 -3.92
CA SER A 68 10.52 2.87 -3.58
C SER A 68 9.75 2.13 -2.48
N GLY A 69 9.77 0.78 -2.52
CA GLY A 69 9.15 -0.06 -1.49
C GLY A 69 9.79 0.13 -0.12
N LEU A 70 11.12 0.19 -0.04
CA LEU A 70 11.85 0.48 1.19
C LEU A 70 11.52 1.88 1.71
N GLY A 71 11.44 2.89 0.82
CA GLY A 71 10.98 4.22 1.16
C GLY A 71 9.58 4.23 1.78
N ALA A 72 8.65 3.50 1.18
CA ALA A 72 7.29 3.39 1.69
C ALA A 72 7.21 2.68 3.07
N ILE A 73 7.99 1.62 3.27
CA ILE A 73 8.08 0.93 4.56
C ILE A 73 8.67 1.88 5.61
N LEU A 74 9.77 2.57 5.28
CA LEU A 74 10.42 3.50 6.20
C LEU A 74 9.50 4.67 6.55
N SER A 75 8.78 5.22 5.59
CA SER A 75 7.80 6.29 5.83
C SER A 75 6.68 5.82 6.76
N ASN A 76 6.05 4.68 6.50
CA ASN A 76 4.90 4.21 7.28
C ASN A 76 5.31 3.62 8.64
N GLN A 77 6.26 2.69 8.67
CA GLN A 77 6.67 2.03 9.91
C GLN A 77 7.63 2.90 10.73
N GLY A 78 8.48 3.68 10.04
CA GLY A 78 9.42 4.59 10.69
C GLY A 78 8.70 5.67 11.50
N LEU A 79 7.59 6.21 11.00
CA LEU A 79 6.77 7.16 11.76
C LEU A 79 6.23 6.55 13.07
N GLY A 80 5.74 5.30 13.04
CA GLY A 80 5.31 4.61 14.25
C GLY A 80 6.44 4.45 15.27
N ILE A 81 7.65 4.16 14.82
CA ILE A 81 8.84 4.07 15.68
C ILE A 81 9.18 5.43 16.28
N LEU A 82 9.18 6.51 15.48
CA LEU A 82 9.44 7.86 15.95
C LEU A 82 8.41 8.32 16.98
N ILE A 83 7.12 8.09 16.71
CA ILE A 83 6.06 8.38 17.68
C ILE A 83 6.36 7.70 19.01
N ASN A 84 6.72 6.42 19.00
CA ASN A 84 7.02 5.67 20.22
C ASN A 84 8.26 6.23 20.97
N ILE A 85 9.32 6.59 20.25
CA ILE A 85 10.57 7.13 20.84
C ILE A 85 10.33 8.50 21.47
N PHE A 86 9.66 9.40 20.75
CA PHE A 86 9.53 10.80 21.19
C PHE A 86 8.38 11.02 22.17
N THR A 87 7.29 10.28 22.08
CA THR A 87 6.17 10.42 23.02
C THR A 87 6.31 9.53 24.26
N GLY A 88 7.05 8.42 24.15
CA GLY A 88 7.10 7.40 25.21
C GLY A 88 5.73 6.79 25.54
N SER A 89 4.69 7.12 24.75
CA SER A 89 3.30 6.76 24.99
C SER A 89 2.86 5.61 24.11
N THR A 90 2.61 4.47 24.71
CA THR A 90 1.98 3.33 24.04
C THR A 90 0.58 3.67 23.49
N ARG A 91 -0.12 4.62 24.11
CA ARG A 91 -1.44 5.07 23.68
C ARG A 91 -1.37 5.88 22.38
N ALA A 92 -0.37 6.77 22.22
CA ALA A 92 -0.18 7.51 20.99
C ALA A 92 0.14 6.56 19.83
N ASN A 93 1.00 5.56 20.05
CA ASN A 93 1.34 4.56 19.05
C ASN A 93 0.13 3.67 18.69
N ALA A 94 -0.70 3.32 19.68
CA ALA A 94 -1.97 2.62 19.43
C ALA A 94 -2.91 3.47 18.55
N GLY A 95 -3.00 4.79 18.81
CA GLY A 95 -3.77 5.73 17.99
C GLY A 95 -3.32 5.75 16.53
N TYR A 96 -2.00 5.77 16.29
CA TYR A 96 -1.43 5.68 14.94
C TYR A 96 -1.76 4.33 14.27
N GLY A 97 -1.69 3.21 15.02
CA GLY A 97 -2.06 1.88 14.52
C GLY A 97 -3.54 1.80 14.11
N ILE A 98 -4.45 2.42 14.88
CA ILE A 98 -5.88 2.50 14.55
C ILE A 98 -6.09 3.32 13.27
N ALA A 99 -5.40 4.44 13.14
CA ALA A 99 -5.47 5.24 11.92
C ALA A 99 -5.00 4.46 10.68
N GLY A 100 -3.98 3.61 10.82
CA GLY A 100 -3.54 2.66 9.78
C GLY A 100 -4.63 1.64 9.41
N GLN A 101 -5.39 1.12 10.37
CA GLN A 101 -6.51 0.20 10.10
C GLN A 101 -7.64 0.90 9.35
N VAL A 102 -8.02 2.11 9.79
CA VAL A 102 -9.02 2.94 9.07
C VAL A 102 -8.57 3.22 7.64
N ASN A 103 -7.31 3.61 7.45
CA ASN A 103 -6.74 3.83 6.12
C ASN A 103 -6.82 2.57 5.24
N SER A 104 -6.47 1.41 5.80
CA SER A 104 -6.51 0.14 5.06
C SER A 104 -7.92 -0.23 4.62
N ALA A 105 -8.91 -0.01 5.47
CA ALA A 105 -10.32 -0.26 5.16
C ALA A 105 -10.82 0.64 4.02
N VAL A 106 -10.51 1.94 4.09
CA VAL A 106 -10.95 2.92 3.09
C VAL A 106 -10.20 2.78 1.77
N SER A 107 -8.89 2.54 1.82
CA SER A 107 -8.04 2.42 0.62
C SER A 107 -8.37 1.21 -0.23
N GLY A 108 -8.96 0.17 0.34
CA GLY A 108 -9.38 -1.03 -0.39
C GLY A 108 -10.34 -0.73 -1.54
N ILE A 109 -11.25 0.22 -1.37
CA ILE A 109 -12.22 0.64 -2.40
C ILE A 109 -11.50 1.28 -3.60
N GLY A 110 -10.65 2.26 -3.35
CA GLY A 110 -9.91 2.94 -4.41
C GLY A 110 -8.91 2.02 -5.11
N THR A 111 -8.28 1.12 -4.38
CA THR A 111 -7.38 0.10 -4.94
C THR A 111 -8.12 -0.85 -5.88
N GLY A 112 -9.35 -1.25 -5.57
CA GLY A 112 -10.18 -2.06 -6.47
C GLY A 112 -10.46 -1.37 -7.81
N VAL A 113 -10.82 -0.10 -7.78
CA VAL A 113 -11.01 0.72 -8.99
C VAL A 113 -9.70 0.86 -9.77
N TYR A 114 -8.61 1.17 -9.09
CA TYR A 114 -7.29 1.27 -9.70
C TYR A 114 -6.90 -0.01 -10.43
N GLN A 115 -6.98 -1.15 -9.77
CA GLN A 115 -6.60 -2.45 -10.34
C GLN A 115 -7.44 -2.82 -11.57
N SER A 116 -8.72 -2.48 -11.59
CA SER A 116 -9.57 -2.71 -12.77
C SER A 116 -9.14 -1.88 -13.99
N ALA A 117 -8.66 -0.66 -13.78
CA ALA A 117 -8.23 0.24 -14.85
C ALA A 117 -6.79 -0.03 -15.33
N VAL A 118 -5.90 -0.51 -14.46
CA VAL A 118 -4.48 -0.73 -14.77
C VAL A 118 -4.29 -1.64 -15.96
N SER A 119 -4.99 -2.76 -16.03
CA SER A 119 -4.88 -3.72 -17.15
C SER A 119 -5.20 -3.09 -18.48
N GLU A 120 -6.24 -2.25 -18.53
CA GLU A 120 -6.65 -1.56 -19.75
C GLU A 120 -5.68 -0.43 -20.13
N ILE A 121 -5.13 0.28 -19.15
CA ILE A 121 -4.08 1.30 -19.36
C ILE A 121 -2.86 0.67 -20.04
N PHE A 122 -2.39 -0.48 -19.55
CA PHE A 122 -1.27 -1.21 -20.14
C PHE A 122 -1.60 -1.74 -21.54
N ARG A 123 -2.82 -2.24 -21.76
CA ARG A 123 -3.28 -2.70 -23.06
C ARG A 123 -3.27 -1.58 -24.10
N LEU A 124 -3.77 -0.40 -23.75
CA LEU A 124 -3.84 0.75 -24.65
C LEU A 124 -2.44 1.25 -25.04
N GLU A 125 -1.49 1.29 -24.09
CA GLU A 125 -0.10 1.65 -24.42
C GLU A 125 0.53 0.59 -25.33
N GLY A 126 0.32 -0.70 -25.07
CA GLY A 126 0.79 -1.78 -25.93
C GLY A 126 0.20 -1.75 -27.36
N ALA A 127 -1.02 -1.23 -27.52
CA ALA A 127 -1.65 -1.00 -28.82
C ALA A 127 -1.18 0.29 -29.50
N GLY A 128 -0.33 1.11 -28.87
CA GLY A 128 0.10 2.41 -29.41
C GLY A 128 -0.92 3.53 -29.24
N GLU A 129 -2.04 3.28 -28.57
CA GLU A 129 -3.14 4.23 -28.35
C GLU A 129 -2.86 5.17 -27.16
N ARG A 130 -1.73 5.87 -27.19
CA ARG A 130 -1.23 6.70 -26.07
C ARG A 130 -2.23 7.74 -25.58
N GLN A 131 -2.94 8.42 -26.49
CA GLN A 131 -3.93 9.42 -26.07
C GLN A 131 -5.13 8.81 -25.34
N ALA A 132 -5.56 7.61 -25.75
CA ALA A 132 -6.62 6.88 -25.06
C ALA A 132 -6.14 6.43 -23.67
N MET A 133 -4.91 5.91 -23.58
CA MET A 133 -4.26 5.51 -22.32
C MET A 133 -4.18 6.69 -21.33
N LEU A 134 -3.68 7.86 -21.76
CA LEU A 134 -3.60 9.04 -20.89
C LEU A 134 -4.98 9.53 -20.44
N ARG A 135 -5.97 9.54 -21.33
CA ARG A 135 -7.35 9.91 -20.98
C ARG A 135 -7.94 8.95 -19.95
N LEU A 136 -7.70 7.65 -20.11
CA LEU A 136 -8.17 6.66 -19.14
C LEU A 136 -7.50 6.85 -17.78
N SER A 137 -6.19 7.06 -17.76
CA SER A 137 -5.40 7.31 -16.53
C SER A 137 -5.92 8.53 -15.75
N LEU A 138 -6.19 9.64 -16.44
CA LEU A 138 -6.77 10.84 -15.83
C LEU A 138 -8.17 10.62 -15.31
N ARG A 139 -9.02 9.90 -16.08
CA ARG A 139 -10.37 9.55 -15.65
C ARG A 139 -10.35 8.65 -14.42
N THR A 140 -9.42 7.70 -14.37
CA THR A 140 -9.25 6.78 -13.23
C THR A 140 -8.88 7.57 -11.97
N SER A 141 -7.88 8.47 -12.02
CA SER A 141 -7.53 9.34 -10.90
C SER A 141 -8.73 10.18 -10.44
N LYS A 142 -9.39 10.85 -11.37
CA LYS A 142 -10.58 11.65 -11.06
C LYS A 142 -11.68 10.83 -10.40
N PHE A 143 -11.95 9.64 -10.91
CA PHE A 143 -12.98 8.76 -10.36
C PHE A 143 -12.63 8.27 -8.96
N ILE A 144 -11.36 7.86 -8.74
CA ILE A 144 -10.87 7.45 -7.42
C ILE A 144 -11.04 8.59 -6.40
N VAL A 145 -10.64 9.81 -6.76
CA VAL A 145 -10.77 10.97 -5.86
C VAL A 145 -12.24 11.27 -5.55
N LEU A 146 -13.10 11.34 -6.57
CA LEU A 146 -14.52 11.61 -6.35
C LEU A 146 -15.19 10.53 -5.51
N LEU A 147 -14.90 9.26 -5.80
CA LEU A 147 -15.42 8.14 -5.03
C LEU A 147 -14.89 8.18 -3.59
N SER A 148 -13.60 8.46 -3.41
CA SER A 148 -13.00 8.58 -2.09
C SER A 148 -13.63 9.72 -1.28
N LEU A 149 -13.84 10.89 -1.86
CA LEU A 149 -14.44 12.04 -1.18
C LEU A 149 -15.85 11.74 -0.65
N VAL A 150 -16.64 10.94 -1.36
CA VAL A 150 -17.99 10.53 -0.89
C VAL A 150 -17.92 9.83 0.47
N TRP A 151 -16.89 9.02 0.70
CA TRP A 151 -16.72 8.29 1.95
C TRP A 151 -15.86 9.03 2.97
N LEU A 152 -14.81 9.71 2.50
CA LEU A 152 -13.85 10.39 3.36
C LEU A 152 -14.44 11.62 4.05
N LEU A 153 -15.25 12.40 3.36
CA LEU A 153 -15.82 13.62 3.94
C LEU A 153 -16.71 13.32 5.17
N PRO A 154 -17.74 12.46 5.08
CA PRO A 154 -18.54 12.14 6.26
C PRO A 154 -17.70 11.43 7.32
N LEU A 155 -16.78 10.54 6.93
CA LEU A 155 -15.92 9.86 7.88
C LEU A 155 -14.97 10.81 8.63
N CYS A 156 -14.41 11.82 7.97
CA CYS A 156 -13.56 12.82 8.63
C CYS A 156 -14.34 13.72 9.57
N ILE A 157 -15.58 14.08 9.23
CA ILE A 157 -16.45 14.92 10.07
C ILE A 157 -16.85 14.15 11.33
N GLU A 158 -17.39 12.95 11.15
CA GLU A 158 -17.93 12.10 12.22
C GLU A 158 -16.89 11.15 12.82
N MET A 159 -15.59 11.42 12.63
CA MET A 159 -14.52 10.50 13.06
C MET A 159 -14.58 10.19 14.55
N GLU A 160 -14.95 11.14 15.38
CA GLU A 160 -15.09 10.97 16.82
C GLU A 160 -16.21 9.97 17.14
N ALA A 161 -17.39 10.16 16.53
CA ALA A 161 -18.53 9.26 16.72
C ALA A 161 -18.22 7.83 16.22
N VAL A 162 -17.54 7.72 15.06
CA VAL A 162 -17.14 6.43 14.49
C VAL A 162 -16.14 5.70 15.38
N LEU A 163 -15.12 6.40 15.88
CA LEU A 163 -14.13 5.77 16.76
C LEU A 163 -14.71 5.41 18.14
N THR A 164 -15.59 6.22 18.70
CA THR A 164 -16.26 5.90 19.97
C THR A 164 -17.24 4.74 19.84
N LEU A 165 -17.89 4.60 18.70
CA LEU A 165 -18.75 3.45 18.42
C LEU A 165 -17.95 2.15 18.24
N TRP A 166 -16.76 2.25 17.65
CA TRP A 166 -15.93 1.07 17.35
C TRP A 166 -15.04 0.64 18.52
N LEU A 167 -14.56 1.61 19.32
CA LEU A 167 -13.61 1.38 20.41
C LEU A 167 -14.23 1.79 21.74
N GLU A 168 -14.11 0.95 22.77
CA GLU A 168 -14.54 1.31 24.14
C GLU A 168 -13.76 2.51 24.68
N ASN A 169 -12.46 2.58 24.34
CA ASN A 169 -11.58 3.68 24.74
C ASN A 169 -10.80 4.18 23.53
N VAL A 170 -11.06 5.40 23.09
CA VAL A 170 -10.35 6.02 21.97
C VAL A 170 -8.96 6.46 22.45
N PRO A 171 -7.87 5.97 21.83
CA PRO A 171 -6.51 6.39 22.19
C PRO A 171 -6.25 7.86 21.88
N GLU A 172 -5.27 8.41 22.61
CA GLU A 172 -4.80 9.76 22.39
C GLU A 172 -4.38 9.99 20.92
N HIS A 173 -4.72 11.14 20.38
CA HIS A 173 -4.43 11.56 19.02
C HIS A 173 -5.03 10.70 17.89
N ALA A 174 -5.75 9.60 18.17
CA ALA A 174 -6.30 8.71 17.14
C ALA A 174 -7.18 9.45 16.12
N ILE A 175 -8.05 10.35 16.59
CA ILE A 175 -8.92 11.17 15.72
C ILE A 175 -8.08 12.04 14.78
N GLY A 176 -7.06 12.73 15.31
CA GLY A 176 -6.15 13.55 14.52
C GLY A 176 -5.39 12.75 13.49
N PHE A 177 -4.80 11.61 13.88
CA PHE A 177 -4.10 10.70 12.97
C PHE A 177 -5.01 10.18 11.85
N CYS A 178 -6.24 9.77 12.17
CA CYS A 178 -7.20 9.32 11.17
C CYS A 178 -7.50 10.41 10.15
N ARG A 179 -7.78 11.64 10.59
CA ARG A 179 -8.09 12.77 9.70
C ARG A 179 -6.94 13.09 8.76
N VAL A 180 -5.70 13.14 9.28
CA VAL A 180 -4.50 13.41 8.47
C VAL A 180 -4.26 12.32 7.45
N ILE A 181 -4.27 11.06 7.88
CA ILE A 181 -4.04 9.92 6.98
C ILE A 181 -5.11 9.84 5.89
N LEU A 182 -6.38 10.10 6.21
CA LEU A 182 -7.45 10.10 5.22
C LEU A 182 -7.33 11.27 4.23
N ALA A 183 -6.94 12.46 4.70
CA ALA A 183 -6.64 13.58 3.83
C ALA A 183 -5.48 13.28 2.87
N THR A 184 -4.41 12.71 3.38
CA THR A 184 -3.26 12.25 2.57
C THR A 184 -3.68 11.20 1.54
N TYR A 185 -4.55 10.26 1.92
CA TYR A 185 -5.09 9.28 0.98
C TYR A 185 -5.87 9.91 -0.16
N ALA A 186 -6.72 10.92 0.13
CA ALA A 186 -7.45 11.66 -0.91
C ALA A 186 -6.51 12.34 -1.91
N LEU A 187 -5.43 12.97 -1.40
CA LEU A 187 -4.41 13.60 -2.25
C LEU A 187 -3.65 12.56 -3.09
N ASN A 188 -3.31 11.42 -2.53
CA ASN A 188 -2.67 10.32 -3.26
C ASN A 188 -3.55 9.78 -4.40
N GLY A 189 -4.88 9.81 -4.25
CA GLY A 189 -5.82 9.46 -5.31
C GLY A 189 -5.62 10.24 -6.60
N LEU A 190 -5.20 11.52 -6.50
CA LEU A 190 -4.88 12.36 -7.67
C LEU A 190 -3.73 11.80 -8.51
N ILE A 191 -2.77 11.14 -7.87
CA ILE A 191 -1.53 10.68 -8.51
C ILE A 191 -1.61 9.21 -8.97
N MET A 192 -2.56 8.43 -8.46
CA MET A 192 -2.62 6.98 -8.75
C MET A 192 -2.69 6.64 -10.23
N GLY A 193 -3.55 7.31 -11.00
CA GLY A 193 -3.66 7.06 -12.44
C GLY A 193 -2.41 7.47 -13.22
N TYR A 194 -1.72 8.53 -12.80
CA TYR A 194 -0.43 8.92 -13.41
C TYR A 194 0.64 7.86 -13.17
N GLY A 195 0.69 7.26 -11.98
CA GLY A 195 1.59 6.16 -11.68
C GLY A 195 1.38 4.97 -12.63
N ALA A 196 0.12 4.62 -12.93
CA ALA A 196 -0.20 3.58 -13.91
C ALA A 196 0.28 3.94 -15.33
N ALA A 197 0.07 5.20 -15.77
CA ALA A 197 0.52 5.67 -17.07
C ALA A 197 2.05 5.62 -17.20
N VAL A 198 2.79 6.05 -16.18
CA VAL A 198 4.26 5.97 -16.14
C VAL A 198 4.74 4.53 -16.16
N GLY A 199 4.05 3.64 -15.41
CA GLY A 199 4.31 2.21 -15.42
C GLY A 199 4.14 1.59 -16.80
N ALA A 200 3.04 1.91 -17.50
CA ALA A 200 2.76 1.44 -18.85
C ALA A 200 3.78 1.96 -19.88
N TYR A 201 4.23 3.21 -19.74
CA TYR A 201 5.24 3.82 -20.61
C TYR A 201 6.66 3.22 -20.44
N GLY A 202 6.91 2.52 -19.36
CA GLY A 202 8.18 1.83 -19.09
C GLY A 202 9.31 2.69 -18.50
N LYS A 203 9.14 4.03 -18.34
CA LYS A 203 10.13 4.90 -17.66
C LYS A 203 9.99 4.86 -16.13
N VAL A 204 9.97 3.66 -15.58
CA VAL A 204 9.72 3.42 -14.16
C VAL A 204 10.89 3.92 -13.30
N ALA A 205 12.13 3.83 -13.79
CA ALA A 205 13.33 4.17 -13.02
C ALA A 205 13.32 5.61 -12.49
N SER A 206 13.09 6.59 -13.38
CA SER A 206 13.08 8.01 -12.97
C SER A 206 11.91 8.35 -12.05
N TYR A 207 10.75 7.73 -12.24
CA TYR A 207 9.60 7.93 -11.36
C TYR A 207 9.86 7.33 -9.96
N GLN A 208 10.29 6.07 -9.92
CA GLN A 208 10.56 5.37 -8.67
C GLN A 208 11.75 5.94 -7.89
N SER A 209 12.78 6.45 -8.58
CA SER A 209 13.91 7.10 -7.91
C SER A 209 13.46 8.38 -7.18
N VAL A 210 12.67 9.23 -7.83
CA VAL A 210 12.14 10.45 -7.20
C VAL A 210 11.17 10.10 -6.07
N GLN A 211 10.20 9.24 -6.34
CA GLN A 211 9.19 8.85 -5.35
C GLN A 211 9.83 8.18 -4.13
N GLY A 212 10.73 7.21 -4.35
CA GLY A 212 11.41 6.52 -3.26
C GLY A 212 12.29 7.46 -2.44
N SER A 213 13.01 8.39 -3.09
CA SER A 213 13.84 9.38 -2.38
C SER A 213 13.00 10.34 -1.55
N LEU A 214 11.85 10.80 -2.06
CA LEU A 214 10.92 11.62 -1.29
C LEU A 214 10.38 10.85 -0.09
N LEU A 215 9.97 9.60 -0.27
CA LEU A 215 9.48 8.76 0.82
C LEU A 215 10.55 8.48 1.89
N VAL A 216 11.80 8.28 1.49
CA VAL A 216 12.92 8.15 2.45
C VAL A 216 13.15 9.45 3.20
N LEU A 217 12.97 10.60 2.54
CA LEU A 217 13.17 11.92 3.14
C LEU A 217 12.11 12.24 4.22
N THR A 218 10.92 11.65 4.16
CA THR A 218 9.88 11.85 5.20
C THR A 218 10.37 11.44 6.59
N PHE A 219 11.19 10.41 6.69
CA PHE A 219 11.70 9.93 7.99
C PHE A 219 12.59 10.96 8.69
N PRO A 220 13.66 11.51 8.08
CA PRO A 220 14.46 12.55 8.71
C PRO A 220 13.69 13.86 8.93
N LEU A 221 12.74 14.21 8.06
CA LEU A 221 11.90 15.38 8.26
C LEU A 221 10.99 15.23 9.49
N ALA A 222 10.32 14.09 9.63
CA ALA A 222 9.52 13.78 10.80
C ALA A 222 10.38 13.78 12.10
N TRP A 223 11.58 13.21 12.05
CA TRP A 223 12.49 13.23 13.18
C TRP A 223 12.88 14.66 13.57
N LEU A 224 13.17 15.52 12.58
CA LEU A 224 13.45 16.93 12.80
C LEU A 224 12.25 17.68 13.39
N ALA A 225 11.03 17.43 12.86
CA ALA A 225 9.79 18.01 13.37
C ALA A 225 9.59 17.66 14.85
N PHE A 226 9.77 16.40 15.23
CA PHE A 226 9.71 15.99 16.63
C PHE A 226 10.76 16.68 17.51
N LYS A 227 12.00 16.84 17.01
CA LYS A 227 13.05 17.59 17.76
C LYS A 227 12.72 19.06 17.95
N LEU A 228 12.00 19.67 17.03
CA LEU A 228 11.53 21.05 17.11
C LEU A 228 10.28 21.21 18.00
N GLY A 229 9.76 20.12 18.57
CA GLY A 229 8.62 20.14 19.47
C GLY A 229 7.27 20.06 18.79
N ALA A 230 7.21 19.60 17.54
CA ALA A 230 5.95 19.36 16.85
C ALA A 230 5.13 18.26 17.56
N SER A 231 3.81 18.43 17.58
CA SER A 231 2.91 17.40 18.09
C SER A 231 2.96 16.14 17.19
N PRO A 232 2.62 14.95 17.73
CA PRO A 232 2.63 13.71 16.94
C PRO A 232 1.77 13.77 15.68
N VAL A 233 0.67 14.54 15.70
CA VAL A 233 -0.22 14.75 14.55
C VAL A 233 0.42 15.68 13.51
N GLU A 234 1.11 16.74 13.94
CA GLU A 234 1.82 17.66 13.04
C GLU A 234 3.00 17.01 12.35
N ALA A 235 3.72 16.13 13.04
CA ALA A 235 4.83 15.38 12.46
C ALA A 235 4.41 14.42 11.33
N LEU A 236 3.13 14.11 11.19
CA LEU A 236 2.57 13.36 10.06
C LEU A 236 2.47 14.18 8.76
N PHE A 237 2.52 15.51 8.85
CA PHE A 237 2.50 16.40 7.68
C PHE A 237 3.90 16.66 7.09
N SER A 238 4.96 16.26 7.78
CA SER A 238 6.34 16.41 7.33
C SER A 238 6.78 15.31 6.38
#